data_fbe39829aa3f2cd12cc5257294b18556
#
_entry.id   fbe39829aa3f2cd12cc5257294b18556
#
_cell.length_a   1.000
_cell.length_b   1.000
_cell.length_c   1.000
_cell.angle_alpha   90.00
_cell.angle_beta   90.00
_cell.angle_gamma   90.00
#
_symmetry.space_group_name_H-M   'P 1'
#
loop_
_entity.id
_entity.type
_entity.pdbx_description
1 polymer ?
#
loop_
_entity_poly.entity_id
_entity_poly.type
_entity_poly.pdbx_seq_one_letter_code
_entity_poly.pdbx_strand_id
1 'polypeptide(L)'
;MSIEKNKRVCPVEYAGGLDNSLRRLLQNPQKILKPYIKEGMTVLDLGCGVGFFSIPIAQMLLNSGNVIAADLQEGMLQKVNKKIKGTELEQRITIHKCQADTIGVTEKVDFVLVFYMIHEVPNQDNLLRELKSILKPNGKIFIIEPKFHVSKKSFEEMINKIKDIGYEIIIDQRYLLAEQFY
;
A
#
# COMPACT_ATOMS: atom_id res chain seq x y z
N MET A 1 17.81 -16.12 -20.70
CA MET A 1 16.47 -15.53 -20.68
C MET A 1 16.62 -14.13 -20.08
N SER A 2 16.50 -13.11 -20.92
CA SER A 2 16.62 -11.70 -20.51
C SER A 2 15.41 -11.33 -19.68
N ILE A 3 15.65 -10.91 -18.44
CA ILE A 3 14.65 -10.28 -17.60
C ILE A 3 14.33 -8.94 -18.29
N GLU A 4 13.21 -8.87 -19.00
CA GLU A 4 12.66 -7.57 -19.42
C GLU A 4 12.49 -6.73 -18.15
N LYS A 5 13.32 -5.69 -18.03
CA LYS A 5 13.14 -4.68 -16.98
C LYS A 5 11.76 -4.07 -17.19
N ASN A 6 10.83 -4.43 -16.31
CA ASN A 6 9.50 -3.83 -16.31
C ASN A 6 9.67 -2.33 -16.05
N LYS A 7 9.65 -1.52 -17.10
CA LYS A 7 9.91 -0.06 -17.09
C LYS A 7 8.89 0.74 -16.25
N ARG A 8 7.88 0.06 -15.70
CA ARG A 8 6.78 0.67 -14.93
C ARG A 8 7.02 0.70 -13.43
N VAL A 9 7.94 -0.12 -12.92
CA VAL A 9 8.18 -0.26 -11.47
C VAL A 9 9.44 0.53 -11.07
N CYS A 10 9.36 1.29 -9.98
CA CYS A 10 10.50 2.07 -9.47
C CYS A 10 11.68 1.14 -9.11
N PRO A 11 12.85 1.28 -9.74
CA PRO A 11 13.99 0.39 -9.48
C PRO A 11 14.51 0.50 -8.04
N VAL A 12 14.98 -0.64 -7.48
CA VAL A 12 15.53 -0.74 -6.11
C VAL A 12 16.73 0.18 -5.88
N GLU A 13 17.46 0.52 -6.94
CA GLU A 13 18.62 1.44 -6.92
C GLU A 13 18.21 2.86 -6.50
N TYR A 14 16.98 3.28 -6.85
CA TYR A 14 16.43 4.59 -6.44
C TYR A 14 15.73 4.57 -5.06
N ALA A 15 15.76 3.43 -4.37
CA ALA A 15 15.13 3.26 -3.07
C ALA A 15 15.61 4.27 -2.00
N GLY A 16 16.84 4.80 -2.12
CA GLY A 16 17.36 5.85 -1.23
C GLY A 16 16.56 7.16 -1.30
N GLY A 17 15.96 7.46 -2.45
CA GLY A 17 15.07 8.60 -2.63
C GLY A 17 13.67 8.40 -2.03
N LEU A 18 13.29 7.13 -1.78
CA LEU A 18 11.97 6.77 -1.27
C LEU A 18 11.82 6.96 0.26
N ASP A 19 12.90 7.13 0.99
CA ASP A 19 12.89 7.35 2.44
C ASP A 19 13.96 8.36 2.84
N ASN A 20 13.66 9.64 2.64
CA ASN A 20 14.53 10.74 3.03
C ASN A 20 13.78 11.77 3.89
N SER A 21 14.54 12.63 4.58
CA SER A 21 14.00 13.63 5.49
C SER A 21 13.06 14.63 4.82
N LEU A 22 13.33 15.00 3.56
CA LEU A 22 12.48 15.91 2.80
C LEU A 22 11.13 15.27 2.49
N ARG A 23 11.12 13.99 2.08
CA ARG A 23 9.87 13.24 1.87
C ARG A 23 9.06 13.12 3.14
N ARG A 24 9.70 12.86 4.30
CA ARG A 24 9.03 12.78 5.61
C ARG A 24 8.40 14.12 6.02
N LEU A 25 9.02 15.23 5.65
CA LEU A 25 8.47 16.56 5.88
C LEU A 25 7.22 16.83 5.03
N LEU A 26 7.27 16.46 3.74
CA LEU A 26 6.19 16.69 2.77
C LEU A 26 5.05 15.65 2.88
N GLN A 27 5.39 14.41 3.18
CA GLN A 27 4.49 13.26 3.20
C GLN A 27 4.59 12.55 4.56
N ASN A 28 4.30 13.27 5.65
CA ASN A 28 4.36 12.70 7.00
C ASN A 28 3.34 11.55 7.15
N PRO A 29 3.79 10.27 7.26
CA PRO A 29 2.90 9.11 7.30
C PRO A 29 1.91 9.16 8.47
N GLN A 30 2.37 9.59 9.65
CA GLN A 30 1.53 9.68 10.83
C GLN A 30 0.40 10.69 10.65
N LYS A 31 0.70 11.88 10.08
CA LYS A 31 -0.35 12.90 9.83
C LYS A 31 -1.36 12.44 8.78
N ILE A 32 -0.90 11.71 7.76
CA ILE A 32 -1.76 11.20 6.68
C ILE A 32 -2.67 10.09 7.20
N LEU A 33 -2.13 9.16 7.99
CA LEU A 33 -2.82 7.91 8.33
C LEU A 33 -3.50 7.90 9.70
N LYS A 34 -3.15 8.84 10.60
CA LYS A 34 -3.76 8.93 11.94
C LYS A 34 -5.30 8.90 11.96
N PRO A 35 -6.02 9.51 10.99
CA PRO A 35 -7.49 9.43 10.98
C PRO A 35 -8.04 8.03 10.71
N TYR A 36 -7.26 7.15 10.08
CA TYR A 36 -7.72 5.87 9.54
C TYR A 36 -7.18 4.66 10.31
N ILE A 37 -5.95 4.75 10.86
CA ILE A 37 -5.30 3.65 11.56
C ILE A 37 -5.70 3.68 13.04
N LYS A 38 -6.16 2.53 13.53
CA LYS A 38 -6.52 2.31 14.93
C LYS A 38 -5.73 1.13 15.49
N GLU A 39 -5.52 1.15 16.79
CA GLU A 39 -4.92 0.03 17.52
C GLU A 39 -5.65 -1.28 17.21
N GLY A 40 -4.93 -2.39 17.12
CA GLY A 40 -5.47 -3.72 16.87
C GLY A 40 -5.81 -4.05 15.42
N MET A 41 -5.69 -3.11 14.48
CA MET A 41 -5.95 -3.38 13.07
C MET A 41 -4.89 -4.28 12.45
N THR A 42 -5.32 -5.07 11.46
CA THR A 42 -4.44 -5.69 10.45
C THR A 42 -4.42 -4.78 9.23
N VAL A 43 -3.23 -4.30 8.85
CA VAL A 43 -3.05 -3.32 7.77
C VAL A 43 -2.17 -3.90 6.66
N LEU A 44 -2.63 -3.84 5.43
CA LEU A 44 -1.82 -4.14 4.25
C LEU A 44 -1.23 -2.84 3.69
N ASP A 45 0.09 -2.74 3.66
CA ASP A 45 0.84 -1.70 2.93
C ASP A 45 1.31 -2.30 1.61
N LEU A 46 0.54 -2.07 0.53
CA LEU A 46 0.76 -2.66 -0.78
C LEU A 46 1.63 -1.75 -1.65
N GLY A 47 2.75 -2.30 -2.12
CA GLY A 47 3.83 -1.54 -2.73
C GLY A 47 4.64 -0.81 -1.67
N CYS A 48 4.95 -1.51 -0.56
CA CYS A 48 5.55 -0.93 0.65
C CYS A 48 6.93 -0.28 0.42
N GLY A 49 7.60 -0.62 -0.67
CA GLY A 49 8.94 -0.16 -0.97
C GLY A 49 9.90 -0.47 0.18
N VAL A 50 10.58 0.55 0.66
CA VAL A 50 11.55 0.44 1.76
C VAL A 50 10.92 0.58 3.16
N GLY A 51 9.59 0.46 3.28
CA GLY A 51 8.86 0.54 4.53
C GLY A 51 8.60 1.96 5.03
N PHE A 52 8.52 2.94 4.12
CA PHE A 52 8.29 4.34 4.47
C PHE A 52 6.99 4.53 5.24
N PHE A 53 5.93 3.79 4.88
CA PHE A 53 4.65 3.76 5.58
C PHE A 53 4.53 2.59 6.55
N SER A 54 5.03 1.40 6.21
CA SER A 54 4.89 0.18 7.03
C SER A 54 5.40 0.39 8.47
N ILE A 55 6.57 1.02 8.63
CA ILE A 55 7.17 1.25 9.95
C ILE A 55 6.32 2.22 10.80
N PRO A 56 5.94 3.41 10.33
CA PRO A 56 5.03 4.29 11.07
C PRO A 56 3.66 3.68 11.35
N ILE A 57 3.09 2.88 10.44
CA ILE A 57 1.83 2.17 10.68
C ILE A 57 1.99 1.21 11.86
N ALA A 58 3.02 0.37 11.86
CA ALA A 58 3.28 -0.57 12.96
C ALA A 58 3.46 0.12 14.32
N GLN A 59 4.05 1.32 14.33
CA GLN A 59 4.15 2.16 15.53
C GLN A 59 2.79 2.67 16.01
N MET A 60 1.88 3.03 15.07
CA MET A 60 0.53 3.50 15.40
C MET A 60 -0.39 2.38 15.88
N LEU A 61 -0.17 1.14 15.45
CA LEU A 61 -0.95 -0.03 15.86
C LEU A 61 -0.66 -0.49 17.30
N LEU A 62 0.34 0.08 17.96
CA LEU A 62 0.80 -0.27 19.30
C LEU A 62 1.11 -1.79 19.40
N ASN A 63 0.60 -2.48 20.43
CA ASN A 63 0.99 -3.86 20.74
C ASN A 63 0.03 -4.94 20.21
N SER A 64 -1.08 -4.57 19.60
CA SER A 64 -2.17 -5.50 19.28
C SER A 64 -2.49 -5.63 17.78
N GLY A 65 -1.81 -4.89 16.93
CA GLY A 65 -2.03 -4.90 15.47
C GLY A 65 -0.86 -5.45 14.68
N ASN A 66 -1.10 -5.75 13.40
CA ASN A 66 -0.10 -6.26 12.47
C ASN A 66 -0.08 -5.48 11.16
N VAL A 67 1.10 -5.34 10.55
CA VAL A 67 1.29 -4.78 9.21
C VAL A 67 1.79 -5.87 8.27
N ILE A 68 1.12 -6.05 7.16
CA ILE A 68 1.61 -6.85 6.04
C ILE A 68 2.29 -5.88 5.07
N ALA A 69 3.62 -5.86 5.09
CA ALA A 69 4.44 -5.07 4.17
C ALA A 69 4.66 -5.87 2.88
N ALA A 70 3.89 -5.55 1.85
CA ALA A 70 3.85 -6.31 0.61
C ALA A 70 4.47 -5.54 -0.55
N ASP A 71 5.37 -6.19 -1.30
CA ASP A 71 6.01 -5.60 -2.48
C ASP A 71 6.34 -6.67 -3.53
N LEU A 72 6.39 -6.26 -4.80
CA LEU A 72 6.80 -7.12 -5.92
C LEU A 72 8.32 -7.34 -5.91
N GLN A 73 9.10 -6.39 -5.40
CA GLN A 73 10.56 -6.38 -5.46
C GLN A 73 11.18 -6.92 -4.19
N GLU A 74 11.85 -8.07 -4.29
CA GLU A 74 12.59 -8.70 -3.18
C GLU A 74 13.59 -7.74 -2.52
N GLY A 75 14.29 -6.93 -3.32
CA GLY A 75 15.27 -5.97 -2.79
C GLY A 75 14.64 -4.85 -1.94
N MET A 76 13.37 -4.50 -2.16
CA MET A 76 12.63 -3.57 -1.28
C MET A 76 12.32 -4.24 0.06
N LEU A 77 11.81 -5.48 0.02
CA LEU A 77 11.48 -6.27 1.21
C LEU A 77 12.71 -6.53 2.10
N GLN A 78 13.86 -6.82 1.49
CA GLN A 78 15.13 -6.97 2.22
C GLN A 78 15.53 -5.69 2.96
N LYS A 79 15.24 -4.50 2.38
CA LYS A 79 15.50 -3.22 3.06
C LYS A 79 14.55 -3.01 4.24
N VAL A 80 13.27 -3.40 4.11
CA VAL A 80 12.33 -3.39 5.24
C VAL A 80 12.83 -4.33 6.34
N ASN A 81 13.14 -5.58 5.99
CA ASN A 81 13.64 -6.57 6.93
C ASN A 81 14.88 -6.08 7.70
N LYS A 82 15.84 -5.48 6.98
CA LYS A 82 17.04 -4.93 7.61
C LYS A 82 16.73 -3.83 8.64
N LYS A 83 15.69 -3.03 8.40
CA LYS A 83 15.29 -1.93 9.31
C LYS A 83 14.59 -2.43 10.57
N ILE A 84 13.81 -3.52 10.47
CA ILE A 84 13.00 -4.02 11.59
C ILE A 84 13.69 -5.11 12.40
N LYS A 85 14.66 -5.83 11.82
CA LYS A 85 15.36 -6.94 12.43
C LYS A 85 15.97 -6.56 13.78
N GLY A 86 15.69 -7.35 14.83
CA GLY A 86 16.16 -7.12 16.18
C GLY A 86 15.45 -5.98 16.92
N THR A 87 14.40 -5.38 16.33
CA THR A 87 13.56 -4.40 16.99
C THR A 87 12.21 -5.01 17.38
N GLU A 88 11.44 -4.32 18.23
CA GLU A 88 10.07 -4.71 18.58
C GLU A 88 9.12 -4.75 17.36
N LEU A 89 9.47 -4.07 16.27
CA LEU A 89 8.67 -4.03 15.04
C LEU A 89 8.77 -5.33 14.23
N GLU A 90 9.80 -6.14 14.47
CA GLU A 90 9.98 -7.43 13.79
C GLU A 90 8.79 -8.38 14.01
N GLN A 91 8.16 -8.31 15.17
CA GLN A 91 6.97 -9.11 15.51
C GLN A 91 5.65 -8.52 14.99
N ARG A 92 5.67 -7.26 14.53
CA ARG A 92 4.48 -6.53 14.10
C ARG A 92 4.42 -6.29 12.60
N ILE A 93 5.50 -6.57 11.88
CA ILE A 93 5.57 -6.39 10.42
C ILE A 93 5.87 -7.72 9.77
N THR A 94 4.87 -8.26 9.09
CA THR A 94 5.00 -9.45 8.25
C THR A 94 5.45 -9.01 6.86
N ILE A 95 6.57 -9.54 6.38
CA ILE A 95 7.08 -9.27 5.03
C ILE A 95 6.42 -10.22 4.06
N HIS A 96 5.80 -9.70 3.00
CA HIS A 96 5.10 -10.48 2.00
C HIS A 96 5.58 -10.17 0.58
N LYS A 97 5.97 -11.20 -0.16
CA LYS A 97 6.40 -11.10 -1.55
C LYS A 97 5.23 -11.31 -2.48
N CYS A 98 4.82 -10.24 -3.19
CA CYS A 98 3.81 -10.34 -4.25
C CYS A 98 4.38 -11.00 -5.51
N GLN A 99 3.49 -11.51 -6.35
CA GLN A 99 3.77 -11.89 -7.74
C GLN A 99 3.26 -10.81 -8.69
N ALA A 100 3.65 -10.90 -9.97
CA ALA A 100 3.30 -9.86 -10.95
C ALA A 100 1.79 -9.74 -11.22
N ASP A 101 1.05 -10.81 -11.01
CA ASP A 101 -0.37 -10.97 -11.34
C ASP A 101 -1.27 -11.19 -10.12
N THR A 102 -0.68 -11.36 -8.93
CA THR A 102 -1.43 -11.58 -7.67
C THR A 102 -0.72 -10.99 -6.46
N ILE A 103 -1.50 -10.47 -5.52
CA ILE A 103 -0.99 -10.04 -4.22
C ILE A 103 -0.57 -11.26 -3.41
N GLY A 104 -1.40 -12.33 -3.44
CA GLY A 104 -1.17 -13.58 -2.72
C GLY A 104 -1.37 -13.50 -1.20
N VAL A 105 -1.91 -12.41 -0.67
CA VAL A 105 -2.30 -12.27 0.73
C VAL A 105 -3.67 -12.92 0.93
N THR A 106 -3.79 -13.79 1.92
CA THR A 106 -5.05 -14.47 2.26
C THR A 106 -5.64 -14.00 3.58
N GLU A 107 -4.85 -13.35 4.41
CA GLU A 107 -5.28 -12.78 5.69
C GLU A 107 -6.29 -11.65 5.47
N LYS A 108 -7.34 -11.62 6.30
CA LYS A 108 -8.34 -10.54 6.27
C LYS A 108 -7.79 -9.29 6.93
N VAL A 109 -7.91 -8.15 6.23
CA VAL A 109 -7.35 -6.87 6.65
C VAL A 109 -8.42 -5.82 6.92
N ASP A 110 -8.16 -4.95 7.88
CA ASP A 110 -9.04 -3.82 8.23
C ASP A 110 -8.80 -2.61 7.33
N PHE A 111 -7.55 -2.45 6.87
CA PHE A 111 -7.13 -1.31 6.09
C PHE A 111 -6.08 -1.70 5.06
N VAL A 112 -6.20 -1.15 3.86
CA VAL A 112 -5.21 -1.28 2.79
C VAL A 112 -4.70 0.10 2.41
N LEU A 113 -3.39 0.28 2.41
CA LEU A 113 -2.72 1.44 1.84
C LEU A 113 -2.18 1.08 0.46
N VAL A 114 -2.52 1.90 -0.54
CA VAL A 114 -1.99 1.84 -1.92
C VAL A 114 -1.42 3.22 -2.25
N PHE A 115 -0.11 3.38 -2.07
CA PHE A 115 0.54 4.69 -2.18
C PHE A 115 1.47 4.76 -3.38
N TYR A 116 1.08 5.51 -4.43
CA TYR A 116 1.85 5.76 -5.64
C TYR A 116 2.26 4.50 -6.40
N MET A 117 1.36 3.49 -6.47
CA MET A 117 1.71 2.23 -7.11
C MET A 117 0.64 1.65 -8.05
N ILE A 118 -0.65 1.99 -7.89
CA ILE A 118 -1.72 1.34 -8.68
C ILE A 118 -1.60 1.64 -10.18
N HIS A 119 -1.04 2.78 -10.56
CA HIS A 119 -0.78 3.13 -11.97
C HIS A 119 0.31 2.25 -12.62
N GLU A 120 1.14 1.57 -11.81
CA GLU A 120 2.16 0.64 -12.28
C GLU A 120 1.58 -0.76 -12.58
N VAL A 121 0.36 -1.06 -12.06
CA VAL A 121 -0.26 -2.38 -12.16
C VAL A 121 -0.91 -2.59 -13.52
N PRO A 122 -0.52 -3.65 -14.27
CA PRO A 122 -1.07 -3.92 -15.58
C PRO A 122 -2.56 -4.27 -15.56
N ASN A 123 -3.01 -5.04 -14.56
CA ASN A 123 -4.39 -5.48 -14.41
C ASN A 123 -4.99 -4.97 -13.09
N GLN A 124 -5.43 -3.70 -13.11
CA GLN A 124 -6.03 -3.05 -11.94
C GLN A 124 -7.33 -3.71 -11.50
N ASP A 125 -8.12 -4.25 -12.45
CA ASP A 125 -9.39 -4.91 -12.13
C ASP A 125 -9.16 -6.17 -11.29
N ASN A 126 -8.17 -6.98 -11.65
CA ASN A 126 -7.80 -8.16 -10.88
C ASN A 126 -7.30 -7.76 -9.48
N LEU A 127 -6.40 -6.78 -9.41
CA LEU A 127 -5.89 -6.25 -8.15
C LEU A 127 -7.03 -5.79 -7.22
N LEU A 128 -7.96 -4.99 -7.72
CA LEU A 128 -9.06 -4.44 -6.93
C LEU A 128 -10.03 -5.54 -6.46
N ARG A 129 -10.28 -6.58 -7.28
CA ARG A 129 -11.09 -7.75 -6.86
C ARG A 129 -10.37 -8.57 -5.78
N GLU A 130 -9.07 -8.77 -5.90
CA GLU A 130 -8.27 -9.48 -4.91
C GLU A 130 -8.26 -8.70 -3.59
N LEU A 131 -8.06 -7.38 -3.62
CA LEU A 131 -8.17 -6.52 -2.44
C LEU A 131 -9.55 -6.62 -1.79
N LYS A 132 -10.63 -6.64 -2.59
CA LYS A 132 -11.99 -6.82 -2.06
C LYS A 132 -12.15 -8.16 -1.33
N SER A 133 -11.53 -9.21 -1.86
CA SER A 133 -11.63 -10.55 -1.28
C SER A 133 -10.98 -10.68 0.09
N ILE A 134 -9.96 -9.87 0.39
CA ILE A 134 -9.23 -9.90 1.67
C ILE A 134 -9.69 -8.82 2.65
N LEU A 135 -10.48 -7.85 2.20
CA LEU A 135 -10.97 -6.79 3.07
C LEU A 135 -12.02 -7.34 4.04
N LYS A 136 -11.93 -6.96 5.31
CA LYS A 136 -12.98 -7.23 6.31
C LYS A 136 -14.23 -6.39 6.03
N PRO A 137 -15.41 -6.75 6.57
CA PRO A 137 -16.57 -5.86 6.62
C PRO A 137 -16.19 -4.49 7.18
N ASN A 138 -16.62 -3.42 6.53
CA ASN A 138 -16.26 -2.03 6.85
C ASN A 138 -14.76 -1.71 6.73
N GLY A 139 -13.96 -2.61 6.16
CA GLY A 139 -12.56 -2.36 5.84
C GLY A 139 -12.41 -1.30 4.74
N LYS A 140 -11.28 -0.60 4.74
CA LYS A 140 -11.05 0.56 3.86
C LYS A 140 -9.81 0.37 3.01
N ILE A 141 -9.87 0.86 1.78
CA ILE A 141 -8.70 1.00 0.91
C ILE A 141 -8.41 2.48 0.73
N PHE A 142 -7.21 2.89 1.04
CA PHE A 142 -6.77 4.26 0.85
C PHE A 142 -5.77 4.33 -0.30
N ILE A 143 -6.20 4.96 -1.40
CA ILE A 143 -5.41 5.06 -2.63
C ILE A 143 -4.93 6.49 -2.80
N ILE A 144 -3.64 6.66 -3.00
CA ILE A 144 -3.01 7.94 -3.28
C ILE A 144 -2.18 7.79 -4.55
N GLU A 145 -2.45 8.66 -5.53
CA GLU A 145 -1.76 8.69 -6.81
C GLU A 145 -1.06 10.04 -7.06
N PRO A 146 0.14 10.04 -7.65
CA PRO A 146 0.89 11.27 -7.90
C PRO A 146 0.29 12.04 -9.09
N LYS A 147 -0.16 13.27 -8.86
CA LYS A 147 -0.78 14.14 -9.88
C LYS A 147 0.11 14.37 -11.13
N PHE A 148 1.42 14.21 -10.99
CA PHE A 148 2.37 14.43 -12.10
C PHE A 148 2.54 13.18 -12.98
N HIS A 149 2.16 12.00 -12.51
CA HIS A 149 2.30 10.73 -13.23
C HIS A 149 0.97 10.18 -13.74
N VAL A 150 -0.13 10.50 -13.07
CA VAL A 150 -1.47 10.02 -13.42
C VAL A 150 -2.30 11.16 -13.98
N SER A 151 -2.73 11.02 -15.25
CA SER A 151 -3.62 12.01 -15.87
C SER A 151 -4.99 12.01 -15.18
N LYS A 152 -5.71 13.15 -15.26
CA LYS A 152 -7.09 13.25 -14.73
C LYS A 152 -7.98 12.15 -15.32
N LYS A 153 -7.87 11.89 -16.62
CA LYS A 153 -8.64 10.85 -17.32
C LYS A 153 -8.35 9.46 -16.75
N SER A 154 -7.07 9.09 -16.60
CA SER A 154 -6.68 7.79 -16.02
C SER A 154 -7.14 7.63 -14.58
N PHE A 155 -7.14 8.73 -13.81
CA PHE A 155 -7.66 8.73 -12.44
C PHE A 155 -9.18 8.52 -12.41
N GLU A 156 -9.93 9.18 -13.30
CA GLU A 156 -11.38 8.99 -13.43
C GLU A 156 -11.74 7.57 -13.89
N GLU A 157 -10.97 6.99 -14.82
CA GLU A 157 -11.13 5.59 -15.25
C GLU A 157 -10.91 4.62 -14.08
N MET A 158 -9.89 4.86 -13.25
CA MET A 158 -9.65 4.08 -12.03
C MET A 158 -10.81 4.19 -11.03
N ILE A 159 -11.34 5.39 -10.80
CA ILE A 159 -12.53 5.61 -9.96
C ILE A 159 -13.72 4.79 -10.46
N ASN A 160 -13.97 4.79 -11.76
CA ASN A 160 -15.08 4.02 -12.35
C ASN A 160 -14.89 2.51 -12.11
N LYS A 161 -13.69 1.97 -12.32
CA LYS A 161 -13.39 0.57 -12.02
C LYS A 161 -13.65 0.20 -10.56
N ILE A 162 -13.26 1.08 -9.62
CA ILE A 162 -13.47 0.88 -8.20
C ILE A 162 -14.98 0.81 -7.89
N LYS A 163 -15.78 1.70 -8.48
CA LYS A 163 -17.26 1.70 -8.36
C LYS A 163 -17.88 0.44 -8.95
N ASP A 164 -17.45 0.05 -10.15
CA ASP A 164 -17.98 -1.12 -10.86
C ASP A 164 -17.74 -2.43 -10.10
N ILE A 165 -16.68 -2.50 -9.29
CA ILE A 165 -16.38 -3.63 -8.39
C ILE A 165 -17.25 -3.57 -7.12
N GLY A 166 -17.97 -2.46 -6.89
CA GLY A 166 -18.91 -2.30 -5.78
C GLY A 166 -18.25 -1.82 -4.50
N TYR A 167 -17.30 -0.91 -4.63
CA TYR A 167 -16.83 -0.11 -3.51
C TYR A 167 -17.60 1.21 -3.44
N GLU A 168 -17.89 1.68 -2.24
CA GLU A 168 -18.22 3.08 -2.04
C GLU A 168 -16.96 3.94 -2.00
N ILE A 169 -17.02 5.13 -2.59
CA ILE A 169 -15.89 6.02 -2.72
C ILE A 169 -16.12 7.28 -1.91
N ILE A 170 -15.20 7.56 -1.00
CA ILE A 170 -15.10 8.85 -0.32
C ILE A 170 -13.89 9.57 -0.92
N ILE A 171 -14.14 10.69 -1.60
CA ILE A 171 -13.09 11.53 -2.15
C ILE A 171 -12.80 12.65 -1.16
N ASP A 172 -11.68 12.55 -0.46
CA ASP A 172 -11.05 13.72 0.15
C ASP A 172 -10.30 14.48 -0.97
N GLN A 173 -10.35 15.81 -0.98
CA GLN A 173 -9.73 16.65 -2.04
C GLN A 173 -8.25 16.32 -2.33
N ARG A 174 -7.61 15.57 -1.43
CA ARG A 174 -6.21 15.14 -1.52
C ARG A 174 -6.03 13.66 -1.81
N TYR A 175 -7.06 12.82 -1.53
CA TYR A 175 -6.93 11.35 -1.49
C TYR A 175 -8.21 10.68 -1.93
N LEU A 176 -8.11 9.44 -2.41
CA LEU A 176 -9.22 8.55 -2.69
C LEU A 176 -9.31 7.50 -1.59
N LEU A 177 -10.42 7.44 -0.88
CA LEU A 177 -10.76 6.38 0.06
C LEU A 177 -11.89 5.54 -0.53
N ALA A 178 -11.70 4.23 -0.62
CA ALA A 178 -12.74 3.29 -1.00
C ALA A 178 -13.12 2.43 0.22
N GLU A 179 -14.41 2.33 0.48
CA GLU A 179 -14.97 1.54 1.58
C GLU A 179 -15.79 0.38 1.02
N GLN A 180 -15.77 -0.74 1.72
CA GLN A 180 -16.62 -1.88 1.42
C GLN A 180 -17.75 -1.92 2.44
N PHE A 181 -18.99 -1.76 1.95
CA PHE A 181 -20.21 -1.98 2.73
C PHE A 181 -20.81 -3.34 2.40
N TYR A 182 -21.46 -3.95 3.37
CA TYR A 182 -22.27 -5.16 3.26
C TYR A 182 -23.73 -4.83 3.49
#